data_48ebfc1f619b5b5dad781ac680f214bc
#
_entry.id   48ebfc1f619b5b5dad781ac680f214bc
#
_cell.length_a   1.000
_cell.length_b   1.000
_cell.length_c   1.000
_cell.angle_alpha   90.00
_cell.angle_beta   90.00
_cell.angle_gamma   90.00
#
_symmetry.space_group_name_H-M   'P 1'
#
loop_
_entity.id
_entity.type
_entity.pdbx_description
1 polymer ?
#
loop_
_entity_poly.entity_id
_entity_poly.type
_entity_poly.pdbx_seq_one_letter_code
_entity_poly.pdbx_strand_id
1 'polypeptide(L)'
;NQTSPLILSFGVSDPVGAIGIQADLATFSAFGCHGLSVTTGLLISDTARVEDVQAVDPDWVSDQARVLLEDMSVSAIKIGALGSVENVTAIAEIISDYPNVPLILDPFISALPEQGMDDEDILTAVRQLLIPQTTLLVLSPVELERLAETWRDADPDDTLQNDVDYLVALGCEYVLVTGMPAD
;
A
#
# COMPACT_ATOMS: atom_id res chain seq x y z
N ASN A 1 -24.67 6.07 20.57
CA ASN A 1 -23.46 5.25 20.54
C ASN A 1 -22.97 5.26 19.08
N GLN A 2 -21.97 6.11 18.79
CA GLN A 2 -21.27 6.03 17.53
C GLN A 2 -20.39 4.76 17.57
N THR A 3 -20.64 3.82 16.66
CA THR A 3 -19.73 2.70 16.45
C THR A 3 -18.45 3.20 15.81
N SER A 4 -17.28 2.69 16.26
CA SER A 4 -15.98 3.05 15.67
C SER A 4 -15.96 2.67 14.19
N PRO A 5 -15.44 3.55 13.31
CA PRO A 5 -15.23 3.19 11.91
C PRO A 5 -14.30 1.97 11.79
N LEU A 6 -14.61 1.07 10.85
CA LEU A 6 -13.80 -0.08 10.54
C LEU A 6 -12.86 0.23 9.36
N ILE A 7 -11.58 -0.03 9.52
CA ILE A 7 -10.58 0.13 8.46
C ILE A 7 -9.90 -1.21 8.23
N LEU A 8 -9.96 -1.70 7.00
CA LEU A 8 -9.25 -2.91 6.60
C LEU A 8 -7.86 -2.56 6.08
N SER A 9 -6.82 -3.12 6.69
CA SER A 9 -5.44 -2.96 6.25
C SER A 9 -4.89 -4.26 5.67
N PHE A 10 -4.29 -4.15 4.48
CA PHE A 10 -3.45 -5.18 3.87
C PHE A 10 -1.99 -4.76 4.05
N GLY A 11 -1.18 -5.57 4.66
CA GLY A 11 0.22 -5.24 4.85
C GLY A 11 1.03 -6.36 5.44
N VAL A 12 2.32 -6.09 5.58
CA VAL A 12 3.27 -7.05 6.18
C VAL A 12 3.22 -6.99 7.69
N SER A 13 3.57 -8.10 8.33
CA SER A 13 3.80 -8.16 9.78
C SER A 13 5.26 -7.81 10.09
N ASP A 14 5.44 -6.73 10.84
CA ASP A 14 6.74 -6.27 11.32
C ASP A 14 6.88 -6.60 12.81
N PRO A 15 7.84 -7.47 13.22
CA PRO A 15 8.05 -7.81 14.63
C PRO A 15 8.35 -6.61 15.53
N VAL A 16 8.99 -5.57 14.98
CA VAL A 16 9.32 -4.34 15.70
C VAL A 16 8.10 -3.43 15.91
N GLY A 17 7.12 -3.52 15.00
CA GLY A 17 5.94 -2.67 15.03
C GLY A 17 6.17 -1.25 14.52
N ALA A 18 7.28 -0.99 13.84
CA ALA A 18 7.59 0.32 13.28
C ALA A 18 6.84 0.61 11.97
N ILE A 19 6.53 -0.42 11.21
CA ILE A 19 5.83 -0.37 9.92
C ILE A 19 4.75 -1.46 9.85
N GLY A 20 4.07 -1.54 8.73
CA GLY A 20 3.13 -2.62 8.43
C GLY A 20 1.87 -2.63 9.29
N ILE A 21 1.31 -3.81 9.46
CA ILE A 21 0.02 -4.04 10.14
C ILE A 21 0.04 -3.53 11.58
N GLN A 22 1.10 -3.77 12.33
CA GLN A 22 1.19 -3.38 13.74
C GLN A 22 1.14 -1.86 13.89
N ALA A 23 1.88 -1.12 13.05
CA ALA A 23 1.85 0.34 13.04
C ALA A 23 0.47 0.87 12.59
N ASP A 24 -0.14 0.26 11.59
CA ASP A 24 -1.47 0.63 11.10
C ASP A 24 -2.52 0.48 12.20
N LEU A 25 -2.59 -0.68 12.85
CA LEU A 25 -3.57 -0.96 13.90
C LEU A 25 -3.41 -0.02 15.09
N ALA A 26 -2.18 0.28 15.51
CA ALA A 26 -1.90 1.22 16.58
C ALA A 26 -2.38 2.64 16.22
N THR A 27 -2.13 3.08 14.99
CA THR A 27 -2.56 4.38 14.49
C THR A 27 -4.09 4.47 14.41
N PHE A 28 -4.76 3.48 13.85
CA PHE A 28 -6.22 3.46 13.76
C PHE A 28 -6.87 3.54 15.14
N SER A 29 -6.37 2.76 16.09
CA SER A 29 -6.86 2.78 17.47
C SER A 29 -6.69 4.15 18.12
N ALA A 30 -5.55 4.81 17.91
CA ALA A 30 -5.27 6.15 18.43
C ALA A 30 -6.25 7.22 17.91
N PHE A 31 -6.80 7.02 16.71
CA PHE A 31 -7.81 7.90 16.10
C PHE A 31 -9.25 7.41 16.27
N GLY A 32 -9.50 6.47 17.17
CA GLY A 32 -10.84 6.00 17.49
C GLY A 32 -11.44 5.07 16.44
N CYS A 33 -10.63 4.51 15.54
CA CYS A 33 -11.04 3.52 14.56
C CYS A 33 -10.70 2.11 15.04
N HIS A 34 -11.43 1.12 14.54
CA HIS A 34 -11.10 -0.28 14.73
C HIS A 34 -10.46 -0.85 13.47
N GLY A 35 -9.24 -1.36 13.58
CA GLY A 35 -8.51 -1.95 12.48
C GLY A 35 -8.82 -3.43 12.31
N LEU A 36 -9.13 -3.81 11.08
CA LEU A 36 -9.11 -5.20 10.60
C LEU A 36 -7.83 -5.40 9.80
N SER A 37 -7.26 -6.58 9.82
CA SER A 37 -5.98 -6.82 9.16
C SER A 37 -5.95 -8.11 8.35
N VAL A 38 -5.35 -8.03 7.18
CA VAL A 38 -4.95 -9.17 6.35
C VAL A 38 -3.45 -9.08 6.12
N THR A 39 -2.72 -10.06 6.64
CA THR A 39 -1.26 -10.10 6.53
C THR A 39 -0.87 -10.61 5.13
N THR A 40 -0.04 -9.85 4.44
CA THR A 40 0.45 -10.16 3.09
C THR A 40 1.86 -10.74 3.08
N GLY A 41 2.60 -10.57 4.15
CA GLY A 41 3.94 -11.08 4.31
C GLY A 41 4.42 -11.00 5.76
N LEU A 42 5.43 -11.78 6.06
CA LEU A 42 6.11 -11.80 7.36
C LEU A 42 7.52 -11.25 7.18
N LEU A 43 7.89 -10.26 7.99
CA LEU A 43 9.22 -9.69 7.98
C LEU A 43 10.12 -10.38 8.99
N ILE A 44 11.39 -10.53 8.62
CA ILE A 44 12.50 -10.67 9.56
C ILE A 44 13.15 -9.29 9.65
N SER A 45 12.99 -8.62 10.79
CA SER A 45 13.43 -7.24 10.96
C SER A 45 13.88 -6.96 12.39
N ASP A 46 14.74 -5.98 12.54
CA ASP A 46 15.12 -5.38 13.81
C ASP A 46 14.96 -3.84 13.74
N THR A 47 15.48 -3.11 14.72
CA THR A 47 15.37 -1.65 14.74
C THR A 47 16.25 -0.95 13.70
N ALA A 48 17.18 -1.64 13.07
CA ALA A 48 18.09 -1.10 12.09
C ALA A 48 17.65 -1.36 10.65
N ARG A 49 17.07 -2.54 10.39
CA ARG A 49 16.77 -2.95 9.01
C ARG A 49 15.72 -4.08 8.92
N VAL A 50 15.19 -4.24 7.72
CA VAL A 50 14.48 -5.44 7.29
C VAL A 50 15.50 -6.38 6.64
N GLU A 51 15.58 -7.62 7.12
CA GLU A 51 16.54 -8.62 6.59
C GLU A 51 15.93 -9.50 5.51
N ASP A 52 14.64 -9.86 5.66
CA ASP A 52 13.96 -10.74 4.72
C ASP A 52 12.45 -10.56 4.80
N VAL A 53 11.75 -11.02 3.77
CA VAL A 53 10.29 -11.04 3.71
C VAL A 53 9.79 -12.37 3.16
N GLN A 54 8.82 -12.95 3.84
CA GLN A 54 8.11 -14.13 3.38
C GLN A 54 6.70 -13.72 2.96
N ALA A 55 6.40 -13.77 1.67
CA ALA A 55 5.05 -13.49 1.18
C ALA A 55 4.06 -14.57 1.67
N VAL A 56 2.87 -14.13 2.06
CA VAL A 56 1.74 -15.03 2.34
C VAL A 56 1.15 -15.49 1.01
N ASP A 57 0.70 -16.72 0.97
CA ASP A 57 0.02 -17.30 -0.19
C ASP A 57 -1.18 -16.44 -0.61
N PRO A 58 -1.34 -16.09 -1.90
CA PRO A 58 -2.41 -15.21 -2.36
C PRO A 58 -3.81 -15.75 -2.13
N ASP A 59 -4.02 -17.06 -2.09
CA ASP A 59 -5.33 -17.65 -1.75
C ASP A 59 -5.68 -17.39 -0.29
N TRP A 60 -4.71 -17.46 0.61
CA TRP A 60 -4.90 -17.12 2.03
C TRP A 60 -5.20 -15.63 2.22
N VAL A 61 -4.53 -14.77 1.49
CA VAL A 61 -4.81 -13.32 1.51
C VAL A 61 -6.23 -13.05 1.01
N SER A 62 -6.59 -13.63 -0.11
CA SER A 62 -7.91 -13.46 -0.73
C SER A 62 -9.03 -13.98 0.18
N ASP A 63 -8.90 -15.19 0.71
CA ASP A 63 -9.94 -15.81 1.55
C ASP A 63 -10.16 -15.04 2.85
N GLN A 64 -9.09 -14.58 3.52
CA GLN A 64 -9.22 -13.73 4.71
C GLN A 64 -9.95 -12.43 4.40
N ALA A 65 -9.58 -11.76 3.33
CA ALA A 65 -10.18 -10.49 2.94
C ALA A 65 -11.67 -10.65 2.60
N ARG A 66 -12.02 -11.66 1.84
CA ARG A 66 -13.39 -11.94 1.43
C ARG A 66 -14.30 -12.25 2.62
N VAL A 67 -13.84 -13.08 3.55
CA VAL A 67 -14.60 -13.39 4.78
C VAL A 67 -14.88 -12.14 5.60
N LEU A 68 -13.90 -11.25 5.76
CA LEU A 68 -14.06 -9.99 6.48
C LEU A 68 -15.03 -9.04 5.77
N LEU A 69 -14.87 -8.85 4.47
CA LEU A 69 -15.67 -7.90 3.69
C LEU A 69 -17.12 -8.37 3.48
N GLU A 70 -17.36 -9.68 3.49
CA GLU A 70 -18.72 -10.24 3.45
C GLU A 70 -19.44 -10.11 4.80
N ASP A 71 -18.70 -10.14 5.91
CA ASP A 71 -19.26 -10.03 7.26
C ASP A 71 -19.46 -8.58 7.72
N MET A 72 -18.53 -7.69 7.36
CA MET A 72 -18.48 -6.33 7.89
C MET A 72 -18.37 -5.27 6.78
N SER A 73 -19.08 -4.16 6.99
CA SER A 73 -18.93 -2.97 6.14
C SER A 73 -17.78 -2.12 6.63
N VAL A 74 -16.72 -1.98 5.82
CA VAL A 74 -15.56 -1.16 6.14
C VAL A 74 -15.73 0.26 5.62
N SER A 75 -15.21 1.24 6.36
CA SER A 75 -15.23 2.66 5.98
C SER A 75 -14.11 3.05 5.03
N ALA A 76 -13.00 2.33 5.06
CA ALA A 76 -11.85 2.53 4.20
C ALA A 76 -11.00 1.25 4.13
N ILE A 77 -10.20 1.15 3.07
CA ILE A 77 -9.19 0.11 2.89
C ILE A 77 -7.82 0.79 2.76
N LYS A 78 -6.84 0.30 3.50
CA LYS A 78 -5.43 0.71 3.37
C LYS A 78 -4.63 -0.45 2.83
N ILE A 79 -3.82 -0.20 1.82
CA ILE A 79 -2.86 -1.15 1.26
C ILE A 79 -1.45 -0.64 1.51
N GLY A 80 -0.65 -1.46 2.18
CA GLY A 80 0.78 -1.26 2.35
C GLY A 80 1.60 -2.15 1.42
N ALA A 81 2.68 -2.71 1.94
CA ALA A 81 3.51 -3.66 1.22
C ALA A 81 2.80 -5.00 1.01
N LEU A 82 2.91 -5.58 -0.17
CA LEU A 82 2.13 -6.76 -0.57
C LEU A 82 2.95 -8.05 -0.76
N GLY A 83 4.26 -7.95 -0.88
CA GLY A 83 5.17 -9.08 -0.86
C GLY A 83 5.32 -9.85 -2.17
N SER A 84 4.35 -9.80 -3.07
CA SER A 84 4.40 -10.51 -4.36
C SER A 84 3.45 -9.91 -5.39
N VAL A 85 3.72 -10.17 -6.67
CA VAL A 85 2.82 -9.81 -7.78
C VAL A 85 1.47 -10.51 -7.63
N GLU A 86 1.46 -11.75 -7.21
CA GLU A 86 0.26 -12.55 -7.02
C GLU A 86 -0.66 -11.93 -5.96
N ASN A 87 -0.09 -11.38 -4.88
CA ASN A 87 -0.85 -10.65 -3.86
C ASN A 87 -1.40 -9.33 -4.41
N VAL A 88 -0.65 -8.60 -5.21
CA VAL A 88 -1.16 -7.39 -5.90
C VAL A 88 -2.37 -7.74 -6.75
N THR A 89 -2.28 -8.78 -7.54
CA THR A 89 -3.37 -9.23 -8.43
C THR A 89 -4.60 -9.66 -7.64
N ALA A 90 -4.42 -10.48 -6.60
CA ALA A 90 -5.52 -10.97 -5.76
C ALA A 90 -6.25 -9.83 -5.06
N ILE A 91 -5.51 -8.87 -4.49
CA ILE A 91 -6.08 -7.72 -3.78
C ILE A 91 -6.76 -6.76 -4.74
N ALA A 92 -6.17 -6.50 -5.90
CA ALA A 92 -6.77 -5.65 -6.93
C ALA A 92 -8.13 -6.18 -7.40
N GLU A 93 -8.25 -7.49 -7.56
CA GLU A 93 -9.52 -8.15 -7.90
C GLU A 93 -10.57 -7.96 -6.80
N ILE A 94 -10.18 -8.15 -5.54
CA ILE A 94 -11.09 -7.95 -4.40
C ILE A 94 -11.59 -6.50 -4.36
N ILE A 95 -10.68 -5.52 -4.46
CA ILE A 95 -11.01 -4.10 -4.38
C ILE A 95 -11.94 -3.68 -5.51
N SER A 96 -11.82 -4.26 -6.68
CA SER A 96 -12.72 -3.98 -7.81
C SER A 96 -14.18 -4.31 -7.51
N ASP A 97 -14.46 -5.19 -6.55
CA ASP A 97 -15.80 -5.51 -6.08
C ASP A 97 -16.35 -4.50 -5.06
N TYR A 98 -15.50 -3.58 -4.57
CA TYR A 98 -15.84 -2.57 -3.56
C TYR A 98 -15.49 -1.15 -4.03
N PRO A 99 -15.98 -0.69 -5.20
CA PRO A 99 -15.52 0.56 -5.82
C PRO A 99 -15.89 1.82 -5.03
N ASN A 100 -16.86 1.73 -4.11
CA ASN A 100 -17.31 2.86 -3.31
C ASN A 100 -16.55 3.01 -1.99
N VAL A 101 -15.68 2.08 -1.63
CA VAL A 101 -14.86 2.15 -0.43
C VAL A 101 -13.57 2.91 -0.75
N PRO A 102 -13.27 4.02 -0.03
CA PRO A 102 -12.02 4.73 -0.25
C PRO A 102 -10.81 3.83 -0.06
N LEU A 103 -9.87 3.91 -1.01
CA LEU A 103 -8.64 3.16 -1.00
C LEU A 103 -7.44 4.09 -0.79
N ILE A 104 -6.66 3.79 0.26
CA ILE A 104 -5.40 4.47 0.56
C ILE A 104 -4.27 3.50 0.25
N LEU A 105 -3.40 3.88 -0.68
CA LEU A 105 -2.25 3.08 -1.08
C LEU A 105 -0.97 3.74 -0.58
N ASP A 106 -0.24 3.02 0.27
CA ASP A 106 1.12 3.34 0.69
C ASP A 106 2.04 2.17 0.30
N PRO A 107 2.67 2.22 -0.87
CA PRO A 107 3.36 1.06 -1.44
C PRO A 107 4.62 0.64 -0.68
N PHE A 108 5.20 1.50 0.13
CA PHE A 108 6.35 1.19 1.00
C PHE A 108 7.58 0.62 0.26
N ILE A 109 7.85 1.12 -0.93
CA ILE A 109 8.84 0.57 -1.85
C ILE A 109 10.26 0.73 -1.32
N SER A 110 10.58 1.89 -0.73
CA SER A 110 11.94 2.26 -0.34
C SER A 110 12.42 1.62 0.96
N ALA A 111 11.55 1.02 1.77
CA ALA A 111 11.87 0.50 3.09
C ALA A 111 12.14 -1.01 3.14
N LEU A 112 11.96 -1.73 2.04
CA LEU A 112 11.98 -3.17 2.00
C LEU A 112 13.13 -3.70 1.13
N PRO A 113 13.65 -4.91 1.42
CA PRO A 113 14.76 -5.46 0.66
C PRO A 113 14.37 -5.69 -0.81
N GLU A 114 15.33 -5.57 -1.70
CA GLU A 114 15.16 -5.72 -3.15
C GLU A 114 14.56 -7.07 -3.56
N GLN A 115 14.67 -8.08 -2.73
CA GLN A 115 14.15 -9.41 -2.99
C GLN A 115 12.69 -9.54 -2.52
N GLY A 116 11.75 -9.20 -3.37
CA GLY A 116 10.35 -9.55 -3.20
C GLY A 116 9.37 -8.40 -2.98
N MET A 117 9.84 -7.19 -2.64
CA MET A 117 8.92 -6.06 -2.41
C MET A 117 9.21 -4.87 -3.32
N ASP A 118 10.30 -4.91 -4.04
CA ASP A 118 10.88 -3.78 -4.74
C ASP A 118 11.31 -4.12 -6.17
N ASP A 119 10.78 -5.20 -6.74
CA ASP A 119 11.07 -5.56 -8.10
C ASP A 119 10.16 -4.82 -9.10
N GLU A 120 10.62 -4.72 -10.34
CA GLU A 120 9.92 -4.05 -11.42
C GLU A 120 8.55 -4.68 -11.74
N ASP A 121 8.39 -5.98 -11.53
CA ASP A 121 7.12 -6.67 -11.78
C ASP A 121 6.06 -6.27 -10.76
N ILE A 122 6.44 -6.10 -9.48
CA ILE A 122 5.55 -5.58 -8.44
C ILE A 122 5.16 -4.12 -8.75
N LEU A 123 6.13 -3.27 -9.09
CA LEU A 123 5.87 -1.88 -9.44
C LEU A 123 4.93 -1.76 -10.65
N THR A 124 5.15 -2.57 -11.66
CA THR A 124 4.29 -2.63 -12.85
C THR A 124 2.87 -3.06 -12.49
N ALA A 125 2.72 -4.08 -11.67
CA ALA A 125 1.41 -4.55 -11.22
C ALA A 125 0.68 -3.49 -10.38
N VAL A 126 1.38 -2.80 -9.48
CA VAL A 126 0.82 -1.68 -8.69
C VAL A 126 0.33 -0.56 -9.60
N ARG A 127 1.13 -0.15 -10.59
CA ARG A 127 0.72 0.89 -11.56
C ARG A 127 -0.51 0.49 -12.36
N GLN A 128 -0.56 -0.74 -12.83
CA GLN A 128 -1.63 -1.20 -13.71
C GLN A 128 -2.93 -1.54 -12.99
N LEU A 129 -2.83 -2.10 -11.79
CA LEU A 129 -3.95 -2.73 -11.11
C LEU A 129 -4.46 -1.98 -9.89
N LEU A 130 -3.59 -1.29 -9.14
CA LEU A 130 -3.97 -0.62 -7.90
C LEU A 130 -4.10 0.89 -8.05
N ILE A 131 -3.19 1.57 -8.71
CA ILE A 131 -3.24 3.04 -8.87
C ILE A 131 -4.55 3.50 -9.52
N PRO A 132 -5.08 2.84 -10.56
CA PRO A 132 -6.37 3.24 -11.14
C PRO A 132 -7.57 3.19 -10.19
N GLN A 133 -7.46 2.43 -9.10
CA GLN A 133 -8.51 2.26 -8.09
C GLN A 133 -8.25 3.08 -6.81
N THR A 134 -7.14 3.81 -6.74
CA THR A 134 -6.68 4.48 -5.53
C THR A 134 -7.35 5.84 -5.35
N THR A 135 -7.89 6.08 -4.16
CA THR A 135 -8.41 7.39 -3.75
C THR A 135 -7.25 8.30 -3.32
N LEU A 136 -6.39 7.83 -2.43
CA LEU A 136 -5.22 8.55 -1.94
C LEU A 136 -3.97 7.69 -2.05
N LEU A 137 -3.00 8.16 -2.82
CA LEU A 137 -1.66 7.58 -2.91
C LEU A 137 -0.72 8.36 -1.99
N VAL A 138 -0.09 7.66 -1.04
CA VAL A 138 0.87 8.24 -0.08
C VAL A 138 2.25 7.67 -0.38
N LEU A 139 3.23 8.54 -0.64
CA LEU A 139 4.57 8.10 -1.02
C LEU A 139 5.63 9.17 -0.77
N SER A 140 6.87 8.72 -0.68
CA SER A 140 8.05 9.58 -0.65
C SER A 140 8.43 10.03 -2.07
N PRO A 141 9.29 11.06 -2.24
CA PRO A 141 9.79 11.46 -3.55
C PRO A 141 10.48 10.32 -4.32
N VAL A 142 11.23 9.46 -3.63
CA VAL A 142 11.90 8.30 -4.25
C VAL A 142 10.89 7.29 -4.78
N GLU A 143 9.86 6.98 -3.99
CA GLU A 143 8.79 6.08 -4.41
C GLU A 143 7.97 6.66 -5.57
N LEU A 144 7.71 7.96 -5.53
CA LEU A 144 7.03 8.67 -6.62
C LEU A 144 7.79 8.55 -7.94
N GLU A 145 9.09 8.81 -7.92
CA GLU A 145 9.95 8.71 -9.10
C GLU A 145 9.94 7.28 -9.66
N ARG A 146 10.06 6.28 -8.81
CA ARG A 146 10.04 4.88 -9.23
C ARG A 146 8.70 4.45 -9.81
N LEU A 147 7.59 4.84 -9.20
CA LEU A 147 6.27 4.54 -9.72
C LEU A 147 5.94 5.29 -11.00
N ALA A 148 6.44 6.51 -11.17
CA ALA A 148 6.23 7.30 -12.37
C ALA A 148 7.10 6.88 -13.57
N GLU A 149 8.06 5.98 -13.36
CA GLU A 149 8.99 5.50 -14.41
C GLU A 149 9.95 6.57 -14.97
N THR A 150 10.01 7.76 -14.38
CA THR A 150 10.84 8.88 -14.86
C THR A 150 12.33 8.61 -14.75
N TRP A 151 12.74 7.69 -13.89
CA TRP A 151 14.13 7.28 -13.74
C TRP A 151 14.71 6.57 -14.96
N ARG A 152 13.87 6.10 -15.89
CA ARG A 152 14.30 5.43 -17.13
C ARG A 152 14.70 6.42 -18.23
N ASP A 153 14.02 7.56 -18.26
CA ASP A 153 14.22 8.61 -19.24
C ASP A 153 14.53 9.91 -18.49
N ALA A 154 15.75 10.01 -17.91
CA ALA A 154 16.15 11.19 -17.14
C ALA A 154 16.12 12.44 -18.05
N ASP A 155 14.97 13.08 -18.13
CA ASP A 155 14.80 14.37 -18.72
C ASP A 155 15.18 15.44 -17.68
N PRO A 156 16.12 16.36 -17.97
CA PRO A 156 16.47 17.44 -17.06
C PRO A 156 15.30 18.34 -16.67
N ASP A 157 14.23 18.33 -17.45
CA ASP A 157 13.01 19.10 -17.21
C ASP A 157 11.94 18.32 -16.43
N ASP A 158 12.20 17.06 -16.05
CA ASP A 158 11.29 16.27 -15.22
C ASP A 158 11.20 16.86 -13.81
N THR A 159 9.98 17.17 -13.44
CA THR A 159 9.65 17.74 -12.14
C THR A 159 8.79 16.77 -11.33
N LEU A 160 8.80 16.95 -10.01
CA LEU A 160 7.90 16.23 -9.10
C LEU A 160 6.43 16.34 -9.58
N GLN A 161 6.04 17.50 -10.11
CA GLN A 161 4.69 17.72 -10.62
C GLN A 161 4.38 16.83 -11.84
N ASN A 162 5.33 16.61 -12.73
CA ASN A 162 5.16 15.71 -13.87
C ASN A 162 4.91 14.28 -13.43
N ASP A 163 5.62 13.82 -12.42
CA ASP A 163 5.43 12.49 -11.84
C ASP A 163 4.04 12.33 -11.20
N VAL A 164 3.61 13.33 -10.44
CA VAL A 164 2.26 13.38 -9.86
C VAL A 164 1.20 13.37 -10.96
N ASP A 165 1.35 14.19 -11.98
CA ASP A 165 0.40 14.28 -13.10
C ASP A 165 0.30 12.95 -13.86
N TYR A 166 1.42 12.25 -14.02
CA TYR A 166 1.44 10.92 -14.62
C TYR A 166 0.60 9.91 -13.80
N LEU A 167 0.78 9.87 -12.48
CA LEU A 167 0.04 8.95 -11.63
C LEU A 167 -1.45 9.30 -11.54
N VAL A 168 -1.78 10.57 -11.49
CA VAL A 168 -3.18 11.04 -11.55
C VAL A 168 -3.82 10.65 -12.89
N ALA A 169 -3.10 10.75 -13.99
CA ALA A 169 -3.56 10.32 -15.30
C ALA A 169 -3.83 8.80 -15.37
N LEU A 170 -3.18 7.99 -14.52
CA LEU A 170 -3.50 6.55 -14.38
C LEU A 170 -4.81 6.28 -13.64
N GLY A 171 -5.34 7.25 -12.90
CA GLY A 171 -6.66 7.18 -12.29
C GLY A 171 -6.73 7.40 -10.78
N CYS A 172 -5.61 7.59 -10.06
CA CYS A 172 -5.71 7.94 -8.65
C CYS A 172 -6.25 9.38 -8.47
N GLU A 173 -7.04 9.60 -7.41
CA GLU A 173 -7.69 10.90 -7.20
C GLU A 173 -6.75 11.92 -6.57
N TYR A 174 -6.00 11.51 -5.55
CA TYR A 174 -5.11 12.37 -4.77
C TYR A 174 -3.75 11.73 -4.57
N VAL A 175 -2.71 12.56 -4.56
CA VAL A 175 -1.34 12.14 -4.25
C VAL A 175 -0.82 12.99 -3.10
N LEU A 176 -0.38 12.34 -2.02
CA LEU A 176 0.31 12.97 -0.89
C LEU A 176 1.78 12.58 -0.92
N VAL A 177 2.64 13.53 -1.21
CA VAL A 177 4.10 13.33 -1.18
C VAL A 177 4.64 13.67 0.20
N THR A 178 5.22 12.69 0.88
CA THR A 178 5.78 12.82 2.23
C THR A 178 7.28 13.15 2.19
N GLY A 179 7.84 13.58 3.32
CA GLY A 179 9.28 13.79 3.46
C GLY A 179 9.83 14.98 2.66
N MET A 180 8.96 15.89 2.24
CA MET A 180 9.38 17.14 1.61
C MET A 180 9.85 18.12 2.67
N PRO A 181 10.90 18.95 2.39
CA PRO A 181 11.28 20.03 3.28
C PRO A 181 10.08 20.98 3.49
N ALA A 182 9.88 21.41 4.73
CA ALA A 182 8.95 22.52 5.00
C ALA A 182 9.59 23.82 4.49
N ASP A 183 8.85 24.60 3.72
CA ASP A 183 9.24 25.95 3.32
C ASP A 183 9.28 26.90 4.53
#